data_eec17254a529c995ecd77b983ec6385f
#
_entry.id   eec17254a529c995ecd77b983ec6385f
#
_cell.length_a   1.000
_cell.length_b   1.000
_cell.length_c   1.000
_cell.angle_alpha   90.00
_cell.angle_beta   90.00
_cell.angle_gamma   90.00
#
_symmetry.space_group_name_H-M   'P 1'
#
loop_
_entity.id
_entity.type
_entity.pdbx_description
1 polymer ?
#
loop_
_entity_poly.entity_id
_entity_poly.type
_entity_poly.pdbx_seq_one_letter_code
_entity_poly.pdbx_strand_id
1 'polypeptide(L)'
;MGQFVYLYSIIKALDMNFKSLPQLLDYFKDEKTGIEYYANLRWSGTVVCPKCGSEKKPYVTTRGYKCSDNTCYSKFTVKTGTIFENSKIPFRIWFASIWLATSHKKGISSVQLALDLGITQKTAWFVLHRIREMLKDKAPKMLGRNNMVEVDEAYIGGKEGNKHGIKRRSFDDKSVTNEGKVYKEKKIIVGLIERNGKVVLKHVPRADANNMLAFINKHVPKGSTVYSDEASVYRKLHKTYTHDSVKHALNIYVEGNVHTNTIENFWSVLKRGLYGVYHQVSDKHISRYLDEYAARFNTRKLTSHQRFDKFLTDSESVLTYARLIK
;
A
#
# COMPACT_ATOMS: atom_id res chain seq x y z
N MET A 1 -6.74 31.94 -28.33
CA MET A 1 -6.05 32.22 -27.06
C MET A 1 -6.23 31.11 -26.00
N GLY A 2 -7.41 30.51 -25.84
CA GLY A 2 -7.63 29.48 -24.81
C GLY A 2 -6.81 28.19 -24.92
N GLN A 3 -6.55 27.69 -26.11
CA GLN A 3 -5.80 26.44 -26.35
C GLN A 3 -4.31 26.56 -26.02
N PHE A 4 -3.68 27.71 -26.30
CA PHE A 4 -2.28 27.95 -25.98
C PHE A 4 -2.03 28.10 -24.47
N VAL A 5 -2.94 28.71 -23.74
CA VAL A 5 -2.86 28.81 -22.26
C VAL A 5 -3.03 27.44 -21.62
N TYR A 6 -3.89 26.59 -22.18
CA TYR A 6 -4.12 25.22 -21.71
C TYR A 6 -2.91 24.31 -21.94
N LEU A 7 -2.31 24.36 -23.13
CA LEU A 7 -1.06 23.62 -23.44
C LEU A 7 0.12 24.09 -22.57
N TYR A 8 0.24 25.40 -22.34
CA TYR A 8 1.29 25.96 -21.49
C TYR A 8 1.12 25.56 -20.01
N SER A 9 -0.12 25.43 -19.51
CA SER A 9 -0.38 24.93 -18.16
C SER A 9 -0.09 23.42 -18.02
N ILE A 10 -0.34 22.62 -19.06
CA ILE A 10 -0.01 21.17 -19.08
C ILE A 10 1.51 20.97 -19.10
N ILE A 11 2.24 21.70 -19.95
CA ILE A 11 3.71 21.62 -20.05
C ILE A 11 4.35 22.08 -18.72
N LYS A 12 3.84 23.15 -18.11
CA LYS A 12 4.32 23.65 -16.82
C LYS A 12 4.00 22.70 -15.65
N ALA A 13 2.89 21.95 -15.70
CA ALA A 13 2.55 20.94 -14.71
C ALA A 13 3.45 19.68 -14.83
N LEU A 14 3.89 19.33 -16.04
CA LEU A 14 4.79 18.19 -16.30
C LEU A 14 6.25 18.47 -15.94
N ASP A 15 6.66 19.74 -15.87
CA ASP A 15 8.04 20.15 -15.56
C ASP A 15 8.27 20.46 -14.06
N MET A 16 7.23 20.39 -13.24
CA MET A 16 7.34 20.66 -11.81
C MET A 16 7.84 19.44 -11.05
N ASN A 17 8.94 19.60 -10.35
CA ASN A 17 9.55 18.55 -9.55
C ASN A 17 9.66 18.99 -8.08
N PHE A 18 8.63 18.69 -7.27
CA PHE A 18 8.67 18.99 -5.84
C PHE A 18 9.73 18.13 -5.15
N LYS A 19 10.68 18.75 -4.48
CA LYS A 19 11.71 18.07 -3.70
C LYS A 19 11.41 18.05 -2.20
N SER A 20 10.45 18.87 -1.75
CA SER A 20 10.11 19.01 -0.33
C SER A 20 8.62 19.33 -0.13
N LEU A 21 8.13 19.08 1.09
CA LEU A 21 6.77 19.45 1.50
C LEU A 21 6.48 20.96 1.39
N PRO A 22 7.38 21.88 1.81
CA PRO A 22 7.17 23.31 1.60
C PRO A 22 6.95 23.67 0.13
N GLN A 23 7.75 23.15 -0.79
CA GLN A 23 7.58 23.38 -2.23
C GLN A 23 6.23 22.90 -2.74
N LEU A 24 5.77 21.73 -2.29
CA LEU A 24 4.44 21.21 -2.61
C LEU A 24 3.35 22.14 -2.08
N LEU A 25 3.44 22.59 -0.83
CA LEU A 25 2.46 23.46 -0.20
C LEU A 25 2.43 24.87 -0.84
N ASP A 26 3.57 25.36 -1.30
CA ASP A 26 3.68 26.63 -2.02
C ASP A 26 3.07 26.57 -3.41
N TYR A 27 3.18 25.44 -4.08
CA TYR A 27 2.55 25.24 -5.38
C TYR A 27 1.02 25.12 -5.25
N PHE A 28 0.53 24.31 -4.32
CA PHE A 28 -0.90 24.08 -4.09
C PHE A 28 -1.49 25.08 -3.07
N LYS A 29 -1.33 26.40 -3.32
CA LYS A 29 -1.85 27.45 -2.42
C LYS A 29 -3.37 27.49 -2.37
N ASP A 30 -4.03 27.19 -3.47
CA ASP A 30 -5.48 27.24 -3.62
C ASP A 30 -6.07 25.92 -4.14
N GLU A 31 -7.38 25.75 -3.92
CA GLU A 31 -8.10 24.52 -4.31
C GLU A 31 -8.18 24.36 -5.84
N LYS A 32 -8.23 25.47 -6.60
CA LYS A 32 -8.32 25.45 -8.06
C LYS A 32 -7.08 24.82 -8.67
N THR A 33 -5.89 25.25 -8.25
CA THR A 33 -4.61 24.65 -8.69
C THR A 33 -4.57 23.15 -8.40
N GLY A 34 -5.05 22.72 -7.22
CA GLY A 34 -5.15 21.30 -6.87
C GLY A 34 -6.10 20.50 -7.75
N ILE A 35 -7.27 21.08 -8.06
CA ILE A 35 -8.27 20.48 -8.97
C ILE A 35 -7.70 20.34 -10.38
N GLU A 36 -7.09 21.39 -10.94
CA GLU A 36 -6.52 21.39 -12.28
C GLU A 36 -5.37 20.39 -12.41
N TYR A 37 -4.46 20.38 -11.46
CA TYR A 37 -3.36 19.42 -11.43
C TYR A 37 -3.85 17.97 -11.43
N TYR A 38 -4.79 17.68 -10.53
CA TYR A 38 -5.32 16.32 -10.42
C TYR A 38 -6.17 15.92 -11.63
N ALA A 39 -6.94 16.84 -12.21
CA ALA A 39 -7.71 16.60 -13.43
C ALA A 39 -6.79 16.25 -14.61
N ASN A 40 -5.66 16.95 -14.75
CA ASN A 40 -4.66 16.66 -15.77
C ASN A 40 -4.04 15.27 -15.60
N LEU A 41 -3.66 14.89 -14.38
CA LEU A 41 -3.14 13.56 -14.10
C LEU A 41 -4.17 12.46 -14.35
N ARG A 42 -5.43 12.69 -13.96
CA ARG A 42 -6.49 11.70 -14.05
C ARG A 42 -6.97 11.47 -15.49
N TRP A 43 -7.09 12.52 -16.26
CA TRP A 43 -7.76 12.50 -17.54
C TRP A 43 -6.89 12.80 -18.75
N SER A 44 -5.63 13.21 -18.54
CA SER A 44 -4.67 13.50 -19.62
C SER A 44 -5.25 14.35 -20.77
N GLY A 45 -6.15 15.29 -20.43
CA GLY A 45 -6.79 16.23 -21.37
C GLY A 45 -8.22 15.85 -21.81
N THR A 46 -8.63 14.59 -21.76
CA THR A 46 -10.00 14.18 -22.13
C THR A 46 -10.78 13.74 -20.89
N VAL A 47 -11.76 14.55 -20.50
CA VAL A 47 -12.58 14.26 -19.31
C VAL A 47 -13.48 13.05 -19.56
N VAL A 48 -13.26 11.99 -18.80
CA VAL A 48 -14.03 10.73 -18.87
C VAL A 48 -15.09 10.71 -17.77
N CYS A 49 -16.32 10.35 -18.12
CA CYS A 49 -17.39 10.20 -17.13
C CYS A 49 -17.12 8.98 -16.24
N PRO A 50 -16.95 9.12 -14.91
CA PRO A 50 -16.62 8.00 -14.03
C PRO A 50 -17.79 7.02 -13.81
N LYS A 51 -18.98 7.32 -14.34
CA LYS A 51 -20.17 6.45 -14.21
C LYS A 51 -20.43 5.58 -15.41
N CYS A 52 -20.26 6.11 -16.64
CA CYS A 52 -20.53 5.37 -17.87
C CYS A 52 -19.30 5.18 -18.76
N GLY A 53 -18.15 5.75 -18.41
CA GLY A 53 -16.92 5.67 -19.21
C GLY A 53 -16.95 6.53 -20.50
N SER A 54 -17.99 7.35 -20.73
CA SER A 54 -18.08 8.16 -21.95
C SER A 54 -16.99 9.23 -21.98
N GLU A 55 -16.31 9.35 -23.12
CA GLU A 55 -15.30 10.36 -23.45
C GLU A 55 -15.91 11.58 -24.18
N LYS A 56 -17.23 11.57 -24.43
CA LYS A 56 -17.92 12.72 -25.02
C LYS A 56 -17.71 13.94 -24.13
N LYS A 57 -17.40 15.09 -24.73
CA LYS A 57 -17.18 16.36 -24.03
C LYS A 57 -18.33 16.66 -23.06
N PRO A 58 -18.11 16.67 -21.75
CA PRO A 58 -19.17 16.91 -20.78
C PRO A 58 -19.55 18.38 -20.74
N TYR A 59 -20.75 18.67 -20.26
CA TYR A 59 -21.15 20.04 -19.92
C TYR A 59 -20.41 20.48 -18.65
N VAL A 60 -19.75 21.64 -18.72
CA VAL A 60 -19.13 22.27 -17.54
C VAL A 60 -20.22 22.96 -16.72
N THR A 61 -20.20 22.73 -15.41
CA THR A 61 -21.13 23.33 -14.45
C THR A 61 -20.37 24.10 -13.38
N THR A 62 -21.04 24.89 -12.58
CA THR A 62 -20.43 25.65 -11.47
C THR A 62 -19.76 24.73 -10.41
N ARG A 63 -20.18 23.48 -10.31
CA ARG A 63 -19.69 22.52 -9.31
C ARG A 63 -18.97 21.30 -9.89
N GLY A 64 -18.62 21.32 -11.19
CA GLY A 64 -17.94 20.21 -11.87
C GLY A 64 -18.48 19.96 -13.26
N TYR A 65 -18.90 18.74 -13.54
CA TYR A 65 -19.28 18.29 -14.89
C TYR A 65 -20.64 17.58 -14.87
N LYS A 66 -21.34 17.64 -16.03
CA LYS A 66 -22.51 16.81 -16.32
C LYS A 66 -22.21 16.00 -17.59
N CYS A 67 -22.39 14.70 -17.53
CA CYS A 67 -22.18 13.81 -18.67
C CYS A 67 -23.11 14.23 -19.82
N SER A 68 -22.59 14.25 -21.04
CA SER A 68 -23.34 14.56 -22.25
C SER A 68 -23.89 13.31 -22.96
N ASP A 69 -23.60 12.12 -22.41
CA ASP A 69 -24.15 10.87 -22.95
C ASP A 69 -25.65 10.76 -22.65
N ASN A 70 -26.42 10.46 -23.70
CA ASN A 70 -27.91 10.46 -23.66
C ASN A 70 -28.50 9.40 -22.72
N THR A 71 -27.72 8.41 -22.31
CA THR A 71 -28.15 7.35 -21.39
C THR A 71 -27.72 7.60 -19.95
N CYS A 72 -26.82 8.56 -19.71
CA CYS A 72 -26.18 8.75 -18.41
C CYS A 72 -26.60 10.05 -17.70
N TYR A 73 -26.36 11.20 -18.32
CA TYR A 73 -26.63 12.57 -17.76
C TYR A 73 -26.14 12.79 -16.31
N SER A 74 -25.28 11.95 -15.77
CA SER A 74 -24.83 12.03 -14.39
C SER A 74 -23.97 13.26 -14.13
N LYS A 75 -24.16 13.88 -12.96
CA LYS A 75 -23.27 14.93 -12.45
C LYS A 75 -22.08 14.30 -11.74
N PHE A 76 -20.89 14.84 -11.97
CA PHE A 76 -19.66 14.37 -11.35
C PHE A 76 -18.63 15.49 -11.18
N THR A 77 -17.65 15.26 -10.36
CA THR A 77 -16.51 16.15 -10.15
C THR A 77 -15.22 15.38 -10.37
N VAL A 78 -14.08 16.04 -10.35
CA VAL A 78 -12.78 15.40 -10.38
C VAL A 78 -12.56 14.40 -9.22
N LYS A 79 -13.29 14.57 -8.10
CA LYS A 79 -13.24 13.69 -6.92
C LYS A 79 -14.10 12.42 -7.06
N THR A 80 -15.06 12.38 -7.96
CA THR A 80 -16.03 11.27 -8.08
C THR A 80 -15.35 9.98 -8.52
N GLY A 81 -15.63 8.87 -7.85
CA GLY A 81 -15.01 7.56 -8.11
C GLY A 81 -13.59 7.40 -7.57
N THR A 82 -13.10 8.33 -6.75
CA THR A 82 -11.73 8.33 -6.24
C THR A 82 -11.69 8.30 -4.71
N ILE A 83 -10.49 8.16 -4.14
CA ILE A 83 -10.29 8.27 -2.69
C ILE A 83 -10.75 9.63 -2.11
N PHE A 84 -10.90 10.64 -2.95
CA PHE A 84 -11.33 11.99 -2.56
C PHE A 84 -12.86 12.15 -2.55
N GLU A 85 -13.61 11.14 -3.00
CA GLU A 85 -15.07 11.24 -3.12
C GLU A 85 -15.73 11.62 -1.80
N ASN A 86 -16.69 12.55 -1.89
CA ASN A 86 -17.44 13.10 -0.74
C ASN A 86 -16.56 13.69 0.38
N SER A 87 -15.30 14.04 0.08
CA SER A 87 -14.41 14.70 1.04
C SER A 87 -14.59 16.21 1.02
N LYS A 88 -14.76 16.79 2.22
CA LYS A 88 -14.74 18.25 2.44
C LYS A 88 -13.33 18.80 2.63
N ILE A 89 -12.32 17.93 2.74
CA ILE A 89 -10.93 18.30 2.90
C ILE A 89 -10.41 18.87 1.58
N PRO A 90 -9.73 20.03 1.57
CA PRO A 90 -9.15 20.61 0.36
C PRO A 90 -8.01 19.77 -0.19
N PHE A 91 -7.74 19.86 -1.50
CA PHE A 91 -6.65 19.14 -2.15
C PHE A 91 -5.29 19.43 -1.55
N ARG A 92 -5.04 20.66 -1.11
CA ARG A 92 -3.80 21.03 -0.42
C ARG A 92 -3.49 20.11 0.77
N ILE A 93 -4.48 19.83 1.60
CA ILE A 93 -4.35 18.92 2.77
C ILE A 93 -4.24 17.46 2.31
N TRP A 94 -5.00 17.05 1.30
CA TRP A 94 -4.89 15.71 0.72
C TRP A 94 -3.49 15.45 0.15
N PHE A 95 -2.97 16.37 -0.63
CA PHE A 95 -1.66 16.24 -1.27
C PHE A 95 -0.53 16.24 -0.26
N ALA A 96 -0.59 17.09 0.75
CA ALA A 96 0.34 17.04 1.88
C ALA A 96 0.26 15.71 2.63
N SER A 97 -0.96 15.17 2.85
CA SER A 97 -1.16 13.86 3.49
C SER A 97 -0.55 12.72 2.68
N ILE A 98 -0.76 12.70 1.36
CA ILE A 98 -0.19 11.70 0.45
C ILE A 98 1.34 11.81 0.45
N TRP A 99 1.88 13.03 0.34
CA TRP A 99 3.32 13.26 0.40
C TRP A 99 3.94 12.72 1.67
N LEU A 100 3.43 13.10 2.84
CA LEU A 100 3.92 12.65 4.14
C LEU A 100 3.79 11.12 4.30
N ALA A 101 2.62 10.56 3.95
CA ALA A 101 2.39 9.12 4.07
C ALA A 101 3.33 8.29 3.18
N THR A 102 3.73 8.79 2.02
CA THR A 102 4.53 8.04 1.05
C THR A 102 6.03 8.33 1.11
N SER A 103 6.44 9.50 1.62
CA SER A 103 7.85 9.89 1.71
C SER A 103 8.53 9.36 2.98
N HIS A 104 7.80 9.20 4.08
CA HIS A 104 8.36 8.69 5.33
C HIS A 104 8.58 7.18 5.27
N LYS A 105 9.83 6.73 5.41
CA LYS A 105 10.20 5.29 5.30
C LYS A 105 9.45 4.38 6.26
N LYS A 106 9.15 4.85 7.48
CA LYS A 106 8.45 4.09 8.52
C LYS A 106 6.96 4.41 8.60
N GLY A 107 6.46 5.37 7.80
CA GLY A 107 5.08 5.85 7.85
C GLY A 107 4.89 7.04 8.78
N ILE A 108 3.64 7.46 8.93
CA ILE A 108 3.22 8.56 9.81
C ILE A 108 1.96 8.14 10.58
N SER A 109 1.93 8.43 11.89
CA SER A 109 0.75 8.16 12.71
C SER A 109 -0.37 9.17 12.41
N SER A 110 -1.62 8.79 12.68
CA SER A 110 -2.75 9.71 12.52
C SER A 110 -2.70 10.88 13.52
N VAL A 111 -2.05 10.70 14.66
CA VAL A 111 -1.81 11.79 15.63
C VAL A 111 -0.84 12.79 15.04
N GLN A 112 0.32 12.32 14.54
CA GLN A 112 1.31 13.20 13.94
C GLN A 112 0.77 13.94 12.71
N LEU A 113 0.08 13.21 11.80
CA LEU A 113 -0.53 13.83 10.62
C LEU A 113 -1.56 14.90 11.00
N ALA A 114 -2.33 14.68 12.07
CA ALA A 114 -3.31 15.65 12.56
C ALA A 114 -2.64 16.94 13.03
N LEU A 115 -1.54 16.81 13.78
CA LEU A 115 -0.75 17.95 14.26
C LEU A 115 -0.09 18.72 13.11
N ASP A 116 0.56 18.00 12.19
CA ASP A 116 1.29 18.60 11.07
C ASP A 116 0.37 19.40 10.11
N LEU A 117 -0.90 18.97 9.97
CA LEU A 117 -1.83 19.54 8.99
C LEU A 117 -3.01 20.32 9.62
N GLY A 118 -3.06 20.45 10.93
CA GLY A 118 -4.12 21.18 11.63
C GLY A 118 -5.52 20.57 11.45
N ILE A 119 -5.62 19.24 11.37
CA ILE A 119 -6.89 18.51 11.23
C ILE A 119 -7.14 17.64 12.47
N THR A 120 -8.38 17.16 12.66
CA THR A 120 -8.66 16.26 13.79
C THR A 120 -8.01 14.89 13.57
N GLN A 121 -7.60 14.22 14.64
CA GLN A 121 -7.01 12.86 14.58
C GLN A 121 -7.94 11.86 13.89
N LYS A 122 -9.26 11.94 14.13
CA LYS A 122 -10.26 11.09 13.45
C LYS A 122 -10.25 11.32 11.94
N THR A 123 -10.14 12.58 11.49
CA THR A 123 -10.02 12.93 10.08
C THR A 123 -8.71 12.39 9.50
N ALA A 124 -7.57 12.62 10.18
CA ALA A 124 -6.26 12.13 9.74
C ALA A 124 -6.23 10.60 9.63
N TRP A 125 -6.84 9.88 10.59
CA TRP A 125 -6.96 8.43 10.56
C TRP A 125 -7.73 7.94 9.33
N PHE A 126 -8.87 8.57 9.02
CA PHE A 126 -9.66 8.22 7.84
C PHE A 126 -8.96 8.58 6.52
N VAL A 127 -8.27 9.72 6.45
CA VAL A 127 -7.42 10.12 5.32
C VAL A 127 -6.35 9.07 5.07
N LEU A 128 -5.61 8.65 6.10
CA LEU A 128 -4.58 7.62 5.97
C LEU A 128 -5.15 6.29 5.48
N HIS A 129 -6.35 5.89 5.92
CA HIS A 129 -6.98 4.67 5.42
C HIS A 129 -7.45 4.76 3.97
N ARG A 130 -7.88 5.93 3.50
CA ARG A 130 -8.15 6.18 2.09
C ARG A 130 -6.87 6.17 1.25
N ILE A 131 -5.78 6.74 1.77
CA ILE A 131 -4.45 6.65 1.13
C ILE A 131 -4.01 5.18 1.03
N ARG A 132 -4.16 4.36 2.07
CA ARG A 132 -3.86 2.93 2.02
C ARG A 132 -4.68 2.18 0.96
N GLU A 133 -5.95 2.55 0.77
CA GLU A 133 -6.77 1.98 -0.30
C GLU A 133 -6.22 2.33 -1.70
N MET A 134 -5.72 3.54 -1.88
CA MET A 134 -5.03 3.98 -3.10
C MET A 134 -3.71 3.22 -3.33
N LEU A 135 -2.97 2.94 -2.26
CA LEU A 135 -1.66 2.27 -2.33
C LEU A 135 -1.75 0.77 -2.63
N LYS A 136 -2.94 0.18 -2.55
CA LYS A 136 -3.18 -1.22 -2.86
C LYS A 136 -2.84 -1.51 -4.31
N ASP A 137 -1.94 -2.45 -4.55
CA ASP A 137 -1.63 -2.93 -5.90
C ASP A 137 -2.83 -3.75 -6.44
N LYS A 138 -3.53 -3.20 -7.42
CA LYS A 138 -4.72 -3.80 -8.02
C LYS A 138 -4.39 -4.92 -9.01
N ALA A 139 -3.16 -4.92 -9.54
CA ALA A 139 -2.68 -5.89 -10.51
C ALA A 139 -1.19 -6.22 -10.27
N PRO A 140 -0.87 -6.94 -9.19
CA PRO A 140 0.51 -7.27 -8.87
C PRO A 140 1.12 -8.11 -9.99
N LYS A 141 2.27 -7.65 -10.49
CA LYS A 141 3.03 -8.39 -11.50
C LYS A 141 3.63 -9.65 -10.87
N MET A 142 3.72 -10.72 -11.67
CA MET A 142 4.43 -11.93 -11.28
C MET A 142 5.89 -11.62 -10.93
N LEU A 143 6.38 -12.23 -9.85
CA LEU A 143 7.76 -12.14 -9.38
C LEU A 143 8.58 -13.29 -9.97
N GLY A 144 9.92 -13.16 -10.00
CA GLY A 144 10.81 -14.28 -10.36
C GLY A 144 10.99 -14.50 -11.85
N ARG A 145 10.62 -13.55 -12.71
CA ARG A 145 10.92 -13.63 -14.15
C ARG A 145 12.37 -13.28 -14.46
N ASN A 146 12.94 -12.36 -13.71
CA ASN A 146 14.26 -11.79 -13.96
C ASN A 146 15.28 -12.10 -12.85
N ASN A 147 14.81 -12.46 -11.67
CA ASN A 147 15.65 -12.71 -10.49
C ASN A 147 15.02 -13.73 -9.55
N MET A 148 15.82 -14.17 -8.58
CA MET A 148 15.40 -15.09 -7.53
C MET A 148 14.35 -14.43 -6.63
N VAL A 149 13.44 -15.26 -6.12
CA VAL A 149 12.40 -14.85 -5.17
C VAL A 149 12.73 -15.42 -3.81
N GLU A 150 12.80 -14.57 -2.80
CA GLU A 150 12.88 -14.99 -1.39
C GLU A 150 11.47 -15.08 -0.82
N VAL A 151 11.17 -16.13 -0.10
CA VAL A 151 9.91 -16.36 0.62
C VAL A 151 10.19 -16.55 2.10
N ASP A 152 9.40 -15.89 2.94
CA ASP A 152 9.49 -16.01 4.39
C ASP A 152 8.19 -15.56 5.05
N GLU A 153 7.98 -15.91 6.32
CA GLU A 153 6.88 -15.43 7.11
C GLU A 153 7.32 -14.60 8.32
N ALA A 154 6.51 -13.60 8.63
CA ALA A 154 6.70 -12.76 9.81
C ALA A 154 5.50 -12.84 10.75
N TYR A 155 5.79 -12.96 12.03
CA TYR A 155 4.80 -12.97 13.11
C TYR A 155 4.74 -11.59 13.76
N ILE A 156 3.58 -10.92 13.64
CA ILE A 156 3.33 -9.57 14.15
C ILE A 156 2.38 -9.63 15.34
N GLY A 157 2.77 -9.07 16.47
CA GLY A 157 1.98 -9.02 17.71
C GLY A 157 2.86 -9.02 18.96
N GLY A 158 2.27 -8.68 20.11
CA GLY A 158 2.96 -8.66 21.37
C GLY A 158 3.33 -10.07 21.88
N LYS A 159 4.23 -10.12 22.87
CA LYS A 159 4.52 -11.36 23.61
C LYS A 159 3.40 -11.58 24.63
N GLU A 160 2.91 -12.82 24.78
CA GLU A 160 1.85 -13.18 25.74
C GLU A 160 2.26 -12.83 27.18
N GLY A 161 3.53 -13.06 27.52
CA GLY A 161 4.08 -12.71 28.84
C GLY A 161 4.01 -11.21 29.20
N ASN A 162 3.86 -10.32 28.20
CA ASN A 162 3.79 -8.87 28.43
C ASN A 162 2.34 -8.37 28.62
N LYS A 163 1.33 -9.26 28.57
CA LYS A 163 -0.05 -8.87 28.82
C LYS A 163 -0.33 -8.74 30.32
N HIS A 164 -1.21 -7.79 30.68
CA HIS A 164 -1.74 -7.72 32.05
C HIS A 164 -2.47 -9.03 32.40
N GLY A 165 -2.37 -9.47 33.69
CA GLY A 165 -2.86 -10.75 34.16
C GLY A 165 -4.28 -11.10 33.74
N ILE A 166 -5.22 -10.12 33.80
CA ILE A 166 -6.63 -10.27 33.38
C ILE A 166 -6.76 -10.58 31.85
N LYS A 167 -5.79 -10.19 31.03
CA LYS A 167 -5.77 -10.43 29.58
C LYS A 167 -4.91 -11.63 29.19
N ARG A 168 -4.23 -12.28 30.13
CA ARG A 168 -3.54 -13.55 29.90
C ARG A 168 -4.58 -14.64 29.86
N ARG A 169 -4.62 -15.42 28.79
CA ARG A 169 -5.50 -16.57 28.71
C ARG A 169 -5.02 -17.68 29.64
N SER A 170 -5.96 -18.40 30.25
CA SER A 170 -5.65 -19.58 31.02
C SER A 170 -5.02 -20.66 30.11
N PHE A 171 -4.17 -21.51 30.68
CA PHE A 171 -3.47 -22.60 30.01
C PHE A 171 -4.40 -23.63 29.33
N ASP A 172 -5.69 -23.62 29.65
CA ASP A 172 -6.69 -24.57 29.16
C ASP A 172 -7.20 -24.31 27.74
N ASP A 173 -6.84 -23.17 27.12
CA ASP A 173 -7.26 -22.86 25.75
C ASP A 173 -6.29 -23.50 24.75
N LYS A 174 -6.62 -24.73 24.34
CA LYS A 174 -5.84 -25.72 23.54
C LYS A 174 -5.48 -25.25 22.10
N SER A 175 -4.86 -24.14 21.92
CA SER A 175 -4.24 -23.76 20.64
C SER A 175 -2.71 -23.74 20.74
N VAL A 176 -2.16 -24.90 21.11
CA VAL A 176 -0.71 -25.12 21.17
C VAL A 176 -0.25 -25.57 19.78
N THR A 177 0.78 -24.95 19.24
CA THR A 177 1.50 -25.49 18.07
C THR A 177 2.32 -26.70 18.49
N ASN A 178 2.74 -27.56 17.54
CA ASN A 178 3.56 -28.76 17.79
C ASN A 178 4.88 -28.48 18.55
N GLU A 179 5.23 -27.23 18.77
CA GLU A 179 6.42 -26.78 19.51
C GLU A 179 6.10 -26.16 20.89
N GLY A 180 4.88 -26.31 21.40
CA GLY A 180 4.49 -25.82 22.73
C GLY A 180 4.36 -24.31 22.86
N LYS A 181 4.42 -23.54 21.76
CA LYS A 181 4.29 -22.07 21.78
C LYS A 181 2.90 -21.62 21.43
N VAL A 182 2.25 -20.87 22.33
CA VAL A 182 0.93 -20.29 22.10
C VAL A 182 1.04 -19.02 21.24
N TYR A 183 0.74 -19.13 19.96
CA TYR A 183 0.80 -17.98 19.01
C TYR A 183 -0.59 -17.39 18.68
N LYS A 184 -1.62 -17.64 19.49
CA LYS A 184 -3.04 -17.37 19.15
C LYS A 184 -3.40 -15.92 18.81
N GLU A 185 -2.52 -14.95 19.00
CA GLU A 185 -2.78 -13.54 18.68
C GLU A 185 -1.71 -12.89 17.78
N LYS A 186 -0.75 -13.65 17.32
CA LYS A 186 0.20 -13.11 16.34
C LYS A 186 -0.40 -13.21 14.94
N LYS A 187 -0.41 -12.09 14.24
CA LYS A 187 -0.78 -12.02 12.84
C LYS A 187 0.34 -12.63 12.02
N ILE A 188 0.01 -13.58 11.17
CA ILE A 188 0.98 -14.26 10.31
C ILE A 188 0.96 -13.59 8.95
N ILE A 189 2.11 -13.08 8.54
CA ILE A 189 2.27 -12.39 7.27
C ILE A 189 3.26 -13.15 6.44
N VAL A 190 2.84 -13.56 5.26
CA VAL A 190 3.70 -14.17 4.25
C VAL A 190 4.18 -13.11 3.29
N GLY A 191 5.45 -13.15 2.96
CA GLY A 191 6.08 -12.25 2.00
C GLY A 191 6.79 -13.00 0.90
N LEU A 192 6.72 -12.44 -0.29
CA LEU A 192 7.52 -12.81 -1.45
C LEU A 192 8.27 -11.57 -1.89
N ILE A 193 9.58 -11.65 -2.02
CA ILE A 193 10.39 -10.54 -2.50
C ILE A 193 11.30 -11.00 -3.65
N GLU A 194 11.19 -10.33 -4.79
CA GLU A 194 12.15 -10.51 -5.87
C GLU A 194 13.39 -9.67 -5.59
N ARG A 195 14.58 -10.24 -5.67
CA ARG A 195 15.83 -9.49 -5.48
C ARG A 195 15.93 -8.34 -6.47
N ASN A 196 16.25 -7.15 -5.98
CA ASN A 196 16.22 -5.89 -6.73
C ASN A 196 14.85 -5.51 -7.36
N GLY A 197 13.84 -6.33 -7.13
CA GLY A 197 12.49 -6.20 -7.66
C GLY A 197 11.47 -5.70 -6.63
N LYS A 198 10.30 -6.31 -6.64
CA LYS A 198 9.13 -5.97 -5.85
C LYS A 198 8.91 -6.92 -4.69
N VAL A 199 8.08 -6.51 -3.75
CA VAL A 199 7.53 -7.33 -2.66
C VAL A 199 6.02 -7.48 -2.82
N VAL A 200 5.51 -8.66 -2.49
CA VAL A 200 4.07 -8.94 -2.34
C VAL A 200 3.86 -9.56 -0.97
N LEU A 201 2.86 -9.07 -0.25
CA LEU A 201 2.56 -9.46 1.13
C LEU A 201 1.14 -9.96 1.25
N LYS A 202 0.91 -10.90 2.16
CA LYS A 202 -0.43 -11.39 2.49
C LYS A 202 -0.53 -11.74 3.98
N HIS A 203 -1.59 -11.28 4.63
CA HIS A 203 -2.00 -11.80 5.93
C HIS A 203 -2.72 -13.15 5.74
N VAL A 204 -2.26 -14.17 6.44
CA VAL A 204 -2.83 -15.53 6.39
C VAL A 204 -3.27 -15.97 7.79
N PRO A 205 -4.36 -16.76 7.90
CA PRO A 205 -4.84 -17.23 9.19
C PRO A 205 -3.92 -18.29 9.81
N ARG A 206 -3.18 -19.04 8.98
CA ARG A 206 -2.26 -20.10 9.39
C ARG A 206 -1.05 -20.15 8.46
N ALA A 207 0.14 -20.43 9.02
CA ALA A 207 1.37 -20.72 8.28
C ALA A 207 1.43 -22.22 7.95
N ASP A 208 0.50 -22.71 7.13
CA ASP A 208 0.49 -24.07 6.64
C ASP A 208 0.91 -24.16 5.17
N ALA A 209 1.34 -25.35 4.74
CA ALA A 209 1.83 -25.56 3.37
C ALA A 209 0.81 -25.18 2.29
N ASN A 210 -0.49 -25.37 2.54
CA ASN A 210 -1.52 -25.06 1.54
C ASN A 210 -1.65 -23.56 1.33
N ASN A 211 -1.71 -22.76 2.41
CA ASN A 211 -1.78 -21.30 2.33
C ASN A 211 -0.52 -20.71 1.69
N MET A 212 0.67 -21.26 2.05
CA MET A 212 1.96 -20.82 1.52
C MET A 212 2.08 -21.14 0.03
N LEU A 213 1.85 -22.37 -0.36
CA LEU A 213 1.95 -22.81 -1.76
C LEU A 213 0.92 -22.09 -2.65
N ALA A 214 -0.32 -21.91 -2.19
CA ALA A 214 -1.33 -21.18 -2.93
C ALA A 214 -0.93 -19.72 -3.18
N PHE A 215 -0.29 -19.09 -2.20
CA PHE A 215 0.20 -17.72 -2.34
C PHE A 215 1.41 -17.62 -3.28
N ILE A 216 2.37 -18.54 -3.17
CA ILE A 216 3.55 -18.60 -4.03
C ILE A 216 3.12 -18.86 -5.48
N ASN A 217 2.31 -19.89 -5.72
CA ASN A 217 1.84 -20.26 -7.07
C ASN A 217 1.07 -19.13 -7.77
N LYS A 218 0.37 -18.27 -6.99
CA LYS A 218 -0.35 -17.11 -7.54
C LYS A 218 0.57 -16.01 -8.03
N HIS A 219 1.75 -15.87 -7.45
CA HIS A 219 2.62 -14.70 -7.66
C HIS A 219 3.96 -15.02 -8.29
N VAL A 220 4.35 -16.31 -8.37
CA VAL A 220 5.64 -16.75 -8.91
C VAL A 220 5.40 -17.76 -10.03
N PRO A 221 5.93 -17.57 -11.25
CA PRO A 221 5.84 -18.53 -12.34
C PRO A 221 6.50 -19.86 -11.96
N LYS A 222 5.95 -20.97 -12.42
CA LYS A 222 6.57 -22.29 -12.28
C LYS A 222 7.96 -22.30 -12.92
N GLY A 223 8.91 -23.02 -12.30
CA GLY A 223 10.30 -23.11 -12.77
C GLY A 223 11.18 -21.93 -12.34
N SER A 224 10.63 -20.89 -11.67
CA SER A 224 11.45 -19.83 -11.09
C SER A 224 12.33 -20.34 -9.95
N THR A 225 13.42 -19.61 -9.66
CA THR A 225 14.27 -19.88 -8.49
C THR A 225 13.66 -19.24 -7.24
N VAL A 226 13.39 -20.03 -6.22
CA VAL A 226 12.80 -19.61 -4.94
C VAL A 226 13.71 -20.04 -3.79
N TYR A 227 14.05 -19.09 -2.92
CA TYR A 227 14.80 -19.33 -1.69
C TYR A 227 13.93 -19.15 -0.47
N SER A 228 14.03 -20.05 0.50
CA SER A 228 13.32 -19.97 1.77
C SER A 228 14.26 -20.28 2.94
N ASP A 229 13.73 -20.20 4.16
CA ASP A 229 14.33 -20.86 5.31
C ASP A 229 14.09 -22.39 5.25
N GLU A 230 14.59 -23.12 6.28
CA GLU A 230 14.46 -24.59 6.40
C GLU A 230 13.08 -25.06 6.90
N ALA A 231 12.06 -24.17 7.01
CA ALA A 231 10.76 -24.54 7.55
C ALA A 231 10.08 -25.63 6.70
N SER A 232 9.47 -26.60 7.38
CA SER A 232 8.86 -27.78 6.75
C SER A 232 7.73 -27.44 5.75
N VAL A 233 7.12 -26.27 5.88
CA VAL A 233 6.06 -25.78 4.98
C VAL A 233 6.55 -25.59 3.55
N TYR A 234 7.85 -25.34 3.35
CA TYR A 234 8.47 -25.10 2.05
C TYR A 234 9.00 -26.36 1.36
N ARG A 235 9.04 -27.52 2.03
CA ARG A 235 9.57 -28.78 1.48
C ARG A 235 8.97 -29.20 0.14
N LYS A 236 7.72 -28.83 -0.15
CA LYS A 236 7.03 -29.17 -1.41
C LYS A 236 7.39 -28.25 -2.58
N LEU A 237 8.11 -27.15 -2.36
CA LEU A 237 8.46 -26.21 -3.41
C LEU A 237 9.33 -26.80 -4.50
N HIS A 238 10.25 -27.74 -4.16
CA HIS A 238 11.13 -28.40 -5.13
C HIS A 238 10.40 -29.14 -6.26
N LYS A 239 9.10 -29.46 -6.06
CA LYS A 239 8.26 -30.07 -7.12
C LYS A 239 7.89 -29.12 -8.24
N THR A 240 7.94 -27.80 -8.00
CA THR A 240 7.41 -26.78 -8.92
C THR A 240 8.45 -25.72 -9.26
N TYR A 241 9.43 -25.53 -8.39
CA TYR A 241 10.42 -24.46 -8.44
C TYR A 241 11.84 -24.99 -8.31
N THR A 242 12.82 -24.27 -8.82
CA THR A 242 14.22 -24.46 -8.42
C THR A 242 14.34 -23.89 -7.01
N HIS A 243 14.32 -24.78 -6.00
CA HIS A 243 14.19 -24.38 -4.61
C HIS A 243 15.41 -24.80 -3.80
N ASP A 244 16.02 -23.83 -3.12
CA ASP A 244 17.05 -24.02 -2.12
C ASP A 244 16.67 -23.34 -0.81
N SER A 245 17.19 -23.87 0.31
CA SER A 245 16.88 -23.33 1.64
C SER A 245 18.16 -23.07 2.43
N VAL A 246 18.11 -22.01 3.24
CA VAL A 246 19.19 -21.64 4.17
C VAL A 246 18.99 -22.35 5.49
N LYS A 247 20.05 -22.94 6.04
CA LYS A 247 20.02 -23.71 7.31
C LYS A 247 20.35 -22.82 8.51
N HIS A 248 19.40 -21.99 8.93
CA HIS A 248 19.58 -21.13 10.11
C HIS A 248 19.89 -21.88 11.40
N ALA A 249 19.39 -23.11 11.57
CA ALA A 249 19.68 -23.94 12.73
C ALA A 249 21.21 -24.28 12.89
N LEU A 250 21.96 -24.23 11.79
CA LEU A 250 23.42 -24.39 11.77
C LEU A 250 24.18 -23.05 11.79
N ASN A 251 23.52 -21.92 12.06
CA ASN A 251 24.06 -20.56 11.97
C ASN A 251 24.61 -20.20 10.57
N ILE A 252 24.15 -20.90 9.53
CA ILE A 252 24.48 -20.60 8.14
C ILE A 252 23.39 -19.62 7.62
N TYR A 253 23.77 -18.37 7.39
CA TYR A 253 22.87 -17.32 6.91
C TYR A 253 23.00 -17.06 5.39
N VAL A 254 24.09 -17.52 4.79
CA VAL A 254 24.40 -17.37 3.37
C VAL A 254 25.20 -18.59 2.91
N GLU A 255 24.72 -19.26 1.87
CA GLU A 255 25.42 -20.34 1.18
C GLU A 255 25.51 -19.98 -0.31
N GLY A 256 26.64 -19.37 -0.71
CA GLY A 256 26.80 -18.78 -2.06
C GLY A 256 25.77 -17.67 -2.31
N ASN A 257 24.88 -17.89 -3.26
CA ASN A 257 23.78 -16.96 -3.57
C ASN A 257 22.47 -17.26 -2.80
N VAL A 258 22.42 -18.35 -2.02
CA VAL A 258 21.23 -18.76 -1.26
C VAL A 258 21.20 -18.00 0.06
N HIS A 259 20.24 -17.10 0.22
CA HIS A 259 19.98 -16.35 1.45
C HIS A 259 18.57 -15.74 1.42
N THR A 260 18.05 -15.35 2.59
CA THR A 260 16.77 -14.65 2.79
C THR A 260 16.95 -13.22 3.31
N ASN A 261 18.15 -12.67 3.21
CA ASN A 261 18.52 -11.37 3.80
C ASN A 261 17.66 -10.19 3.30
N THR A 262 17.18 -10.25 2.05
CA THR A 262 16.39 -9.14 1.48
C THR A 262 15.02 -9.07 2.15
N ILE A 263 14.37 -10.21 2.31
CA ILE A 263 13.06 -10.26 2.96
C ILE A 263 13.16 -10.02 4.47
N GLU A 264 14.24 -10.51 5.12
CA GLU A 264 14.50 -10.22 6.54
C GLU A 264 14.70 -8.72 6.82
N ASN A 265 15.45 -8.04 5.94
CA ASN A 265 15.60 -6.60 6.01
C ASN A 265 14.25 -5.88 5.83
N PHE A 266 13.41 -6.34 4.91
CA PHE A 266 12.06 -5.82 4.75
C PHE A 266 11.22 -6.01 6.02
N TRP A 267 11.25 -7.19 6.66
CA TRP A 267 10.59 -7.44 7.94
C TRP A 267 11.06 -6.51 9.05
N SER A 268 12.35 -6.23 9.10
CA SER A 268 12.92 -5.30 10.06
C SER A 268 12.33 -3.89 9.91
N VAL A 269 12.17 -3.40 8.68
CA VAL A 269 11.53 -2.10 8.40
C VAL A 269 10.04 -2.13 8.76
N LEU A 270 9.32 -3.17 8.36
CA LEU A 270 7.90 -3.35 8.65
C LEU A 270 7.63 -3.38 10.16
N LYS A 271 8.38 -4.21 10.91
CA LYS A 271 8.23 -4.34 12.36
C LYS A 271 8.54 -3.03 13.08
N ARG A 272 9.62 -2.33 12.70
CA ARG A 272 9.94 -1.00 13.27
C ARG A 272 8.85 0.03 13.05
N GLY A 273 8.19 0.02 11.91
CA GLY A 273 7.08 0.94 11.64
C GLY A 273 5.80 0.53 12.38
N LEU A 274 5.45 -0.77 12.37
CA LEU A 274 4.25 -1.24 13.06
C LEU A 274 4.33 -1.03 14.58
N TYR A 275 5.50 -1.28 15.20
CA TYR A 275 5.65 -1.13 16.64
C TYR A 275 6.01 0.31 17.07
N GLY A 276 6.77 1.05 16.27
CA GLY A 276 7.27 2.38 16.64
C GLY A 276 6.39 3.55 16.18
N VAL A 277 5.55 3.35 15.13
CA VAL A 277 4.71 4.44 14.59
C VAL A 277 3.23 4.17 14.82
N TYR A 278 2.77 2.94 14.52
CA TYR A 278 1.34 2.59 14.60
C TYR A 278 0.96 1.91 15.91
N HIS A 279 1.94 1.39 16.66
CA HIS A 279 1.83 0.68 17.94
C HIS A 279 0.93 -0.54 17.88
N GLN A 280 -0.34 -0.38 17.55
CA GLN A 280 -1.30 -1.48 17.48
C GLN A 280 -2.14 -1.38 16.20
N VAL A 281 -2.21 -2.50 15.48
CA VAL A 281 -3.01 -2.63 14.25
C VAL A 281 -3.95 -3.82 14.43
N SER A 282 -5.25 -3.64 14.24
CA SER A 282 -6.25 -4.72 14.31
C SER A 282 -6.13 -5.68 13.12
N ASP A 283 -6.64 -6.90 13.26
CA ASP A 283 -6.67 -7.91 12.18
C ASP A 283 -7.43 -7.41 10.96
N LYS A 284 -8.52 -6.72 11.19
CA LYS A 284 -9.35 -6.08 10.19
C LYS A 284 -8.59 -5.12 9.27
N HIS A 285 -7.59 -4.43 9.80
CA HIS A 285 -6.88 -3.38 9.08
C HIS A 285 -5.45 -3.78 8.65
N ILE A 286 -4.92 -4.90 9.14
CA ILE A 286 -3.52 -5.27 8.89
C ILE A 286 -3.17 -5.27 7.39
N SER A 287 -4.03 -5.82 6.54
CA SER A 287 -3.79 -5.88 5.09
C SER A 287 -3.56 -4.50 4.47
N ARG A 288 -4.26 -3.45 4.96
CA ARG A 288 -4.07 -2.07 4.48
C ARG A 288 -2.70 -1.51 4.83
N TYR A 289 -2.17 -1.88 5.98
CA TYR A 289 -0.79 -1.49 6.37
C TYR A 289 0.24 -2.26 5.57
N LEU A 290 -0.02 -3.53 5.26
CA LEU A 290 0.85 -4.31 4.38
C LEU A 290 0.91 -3.71 2.98
N ASP A 291 -0.23 -3.29 2.42
CA ASP A 291 -0.30 -2.58 1.12
C ASP A 291 0.54 -1.29 1.16
N GLU A 292 0.48 -0.53 2.26
CA GLU A 292 1.27 0.69 2.45
C GLU A 292 2.78 0.41 2.46
N TYR A 293 3.24 -0.62 3.17
CA TYR A 293 4.66 -0.98 3.21
C TYR A 293 5.15 -1.56 1.88
N ALA A 294 4.34 -2.41 1.24
CA ALA A 294 4.62 -2.94 -0.08
C ALA A 294 4.74 -1.81 -1.13
N ALA A 295 3.80 -0.86 -1.12
CA ALA A 295 3.83 0.28 -2.04
C ALA A 295 5.10 1.14 -1.86
N ARG A 296 5.50 1.45 -0.62
CA ARG A 296 6.75 2.19 -0.36
C ARG A 296 7.97 1.43 -0.84
N PHE A 297 8.06 0.14 -0.57
CA PHE A 297 9.18 -0.69 -1.02
C PHE A 297 9.21 -0.77 -2.55
N ASN A 298 8.07 -1.03 -3.17
CA ASN A 298 7.95 -1.21 -4.62
C ASN A 298 8.21 0.09 -5.41
N THR A 299 8.10 1.24 -4.76
CA THR A 299 8.37 2.55 -5.35
C THR A 299 9.66 3.21 -4.83
N ARG A 300 10.52 2.46 -4.10
CA ARG A 300 11.72 3.01 -3.45
C ARG A 300 12.73 3.65 -4.40
N LYS A 301 12.72 3.24 -5.67
CA LYS A 301 13.60 3.77 -6.73
C LYS A 301 13.08 5.08 -7.34
N LEU A 302 11.82 5.44 -7.09
CA LEU A 302 11.21 6.69 -7.57
C LEU A 302 11.58 7.86 -6.67
N THR A 303 11.70 9.05 -7.25
CA THR A 303 11.74 10.29 -6.47
C THR A 303 10.43 10.51 -5.72
N SER A 304 10.43 11.41 -4.73
CA SER A 304 9.21 11.72 -3.95
C SER A 304 8.09 12.28 -4.84
N HIS A 305 8.43 13.10 -5.83
CA HIS A 305 7.49 13.64 -6.79
C HIS A 305 6.92 12.56 -7.71
N GLN A 306 7.76 11.74 -8.35
CA GLN A 306 7.32 10.64 -9.20
C GLN A 306 6.41 9.65 -8.45
N ARG A 307 6.71 9.40 -7.19
CA ARG A 307 5.89 8.56 -6.32
C ARG A 307 4.54 9.20 -6.02
N PHE A 308 4.54 10.51 -5.74
CA PHE A 308 3.33 11.30 -5.51
C PHE A 308 2.38 11.24 -6.71
N ASP A 309 2.90 11.53 -7.92
CA ASP A 309 2.09 11.51 -9.15
C ASP A 309 1.58 10.12 -9.48
N LYS A 310 2.46 9.11 -9.36
CA LYS A 310 2.06 7.71 -9.55
C LYS A 310 0.87 7.35 -8.67
N PHE A 311 0.89 7.70 -7.39
CA PHE A 311 -0.20 7.36 -6.49
C PHE A 311 -1.46 8.18 -6.76
N LEU A 312 -1.34 9.43 -7.21
CA LEU A 312 -2.49 10.20 -7.63
C LEU A 312 -3.19 9.58 -8.86
N THR A 313 -2.44 9.05 -9.82
CA THR A 313 -3.04 8.33 -10.96
C THR A 313 -3.70 7.01 -10.55
N ASP A 314 -3.20 6.35 -9.51
CA ASP A 314 -3.76 5.10 -8.96
C ASP A 314 -4.95 5.33 -8.00
N SER A 315 -5.43 6.58 -7.83
CA SER A 315 -6.40 7.00 -6.80
C SER A 315 -7.85 6.57 -7.05
N GLU A 316 -8.14 5.90 -8.17
CA GLU A 316 -9.49 5.43 -8.52
C GLU A 316 -9.94 4.27 -7.63
N SER A 317 -10.44 4.61 -6.47
CA SER A 317 -11.15 3.71 -5.57
C SER A 317 -11.95 4.52 -4.55
N VAL A 318 -13.06 3.94 -4.06
CA VAL A 318 -13.91 4.60 -3.08
C VAL A 318 -13.86 3.83 -1.76
N LEU A 319 -13.49 4.52 -0.69
CA LEU A 319 -13.57 3.98 0.67
C LEU A 319 -14.49 4.87 1.50
N THR A 320 -15.67 4.34 1.85
CA THR A 320 -16.58 5.00 2.78
C THR A 320 -16.20 4.68 4.23
N TYR A 321 -16.56 5.57 5.16
CA TYR A 321 -16.32 5.34 6.59
C TYR A 321 -17.07 4.09 7.08
N ALA A 322 -18.31 3.89 6.64
CA ALA A 322 -19.09 2.71 6.98
C ALA A 322 -18.42 1.39 6.54
N ARG A 323 -17.80 1.36 5.34
CA ARG A 323 -17.03 0.20 4.86
C ARG A 323 -15.74 -0.01 5.67
N LEU A 324 -15.14 1.05 6.17
CA LEU A 324 -13.89 0.97 6.94
C LEU A 324 -14.13 0.43 8.35
N ILE A 325 -15.26 0.79 9.00
CA ILE A 325 -15.56 0.39 10.38
C ILE A 325 -16.32 -0.94 10.49
N LYS A 326 -16.87 -1.48 9.41
CA LYS A 326 -17.37 -2.86 9.34
C LYS A 326 -16.21 -3.85 9.29
#